data_90c600439d0001778e067acc0fb5549f
#
_entry.id   90c600439d0001778e067acc0fb5549f
#
_cell.length_a   1.000
_cell.length_b   1.000
_cell.length_c   1.000
_cell.angle_alpha   90.00
_cell.angle_beta   90.00
_cell.angle_gamma   90.00
#
_symmetry.space_group_name_H-M   'P 1'
#
loop_
_entity.id
_entity.type
_entity.pdbx_description
1 polymer ?
#
loop_
_entity_poly.entity_id
_entity_poly.type
_entity_poly.pdbx_seq_one_letter_code
_entity_poly.pdbx_strand_id
1 'polypeptide(L)'
;MRKAEISRKTAETDISVTVDLDGTGRYDIRTGVGFFDHMMDQLARHALIDITLRCEGDLHIDDHHTVEDCGIALGQALTRALGDKRGIRRYGSFHLAMDDALVRAALDLSGRPFLVWNLPFPTEKIGSFDTELVREFFQALATHGGITLHVDLIHGVNSHHIAEAAFKAVARSLREAVEPDPRRADAIPSTKGML
;
A
#
# COMPACT_ATOMS: atom_id res chain seq x y z
N MET A 1 20.72 2.86 -2.75
CA MET A 1 19.96 1.72 -2.15
C MET A 1 18.69 2.31 -1.57
N ARG A 2 17.53 1.96 -2.12
CA ARG A 2 16.23 2.56 -1.76
C ARG A 2 15.56 1.73 -0.65
N LYS A 3 16.14 1.81 0.55
CA LYS A 3 15.68 1.09 1.76
C LYS A 3 15.35 2.08 2.87
N ALA A 4 14.38 1.74 3.70
CA ALA A 4 14.04 2.50 4.90
C ALA A 4 13.51 1.60 6.00
N GLU A 5 13.70 2.04 7.23
CA GLU A 5 13.14 1.46 8.43
C GLU A 5 12.40 2.55 9.20
N ILE A 6 11.21 2.25 9.68
CA ILE A 6 10.39 3.10 10.55
C ILE A 6 10.03 2.30 11.79
N SER A 7 10.20 2.92 12.94
CA SER A 7 9.63 2.46 14.21
C SER A 7 8.67 3.52 14.72
N ARG A 8 7.46 3.12 15.07
CA ARG A 8 6.40 3.99 15.56
C ARG A 8 5.73 3.34 16.76
N LYS A 9 5.70 4.04 17.88
CA LYS A 9 5.07 3.58 19.11
C LYS A 9 4.09 4.62 19.62
N THR A 10 2.89 4.18 19.92
CA THR A 10 1.82 4.95 20.56
C THR A 10 1.33 4.23 21.82
N ALA A 11 0.22 4.67 22.41
CA ALA A 11 -0.45 3.93 23.47
C ALA A 11 -1.24 2.71 22.92
N GLU A 12 -1.52 2.70 21.62
CA GLU A 12 -2.40 1.73 20.95
C GLU A 12 -1.62 0.67 20.18
N THR A 13 -0.46 1.05 19.60
CA THR A 13 0.35 0.17 18.74
C THR A 13 1.85 0.35 18.95
N ASP A 14 2.60 -0.73 18.76
CA ASP A 14 4.07 -0.72 18.66
C ASP A 14 4.46 -1.38 17.32
N ILE A 15 5.02 -0.58 16.40
CA ILE A 15 5.23 -0.98 15.00
C ILE A 15 6.68 -0.81 14.61
N SER A 16 7.21 -1.82 13.91
CA SER A 16 8.43 -1.71 13.11
C SER A 16 8.17 -2.16 11.68
N VAL A 17 8.60 -1.36 10.70
CA VAL A 17 8.50 -1.71 9.28
C VAL A 17 9.82 -1.41 8.58
N THR A 18 10.28 -2.36 7.78
CA THR A 18 11.43 -2.20 6.87
C THR A 18 10.97 -2.44 5.45
N VAL A 19 11.35 -1.57 4.53
CA VAL A 19 11.07 -1.71 3.09
C VAL A 19 12.36 -1.66 2.28
N ASP A 20 12.40 -2.45 1.20
CA ASP A 20 13.41 -2.38 0.14
C ASP A 20 12.70 -2.28 -1.21
N LEU A 21 12.75 -1.10 -1.84
CA LEU A 21 12.09 -0.85 -3.12
C LEU A 21 12.74 -1.59 -4.29
N ASP A 22 14.00 -2.02 -4.13
CA ASP A 22 14.75 -2.79 -5.12
C ASP A 22 14.76 -4.29 -4.79
N GLY A 23 13.77 -4.74 -4.00
CA GLY A 23 13.60 -6.11 -3.53
C GLY A 23 13.09 -7.07 -4.60
N THR A 24 12.69 -8.25 -4.14
CA THR A 24 12.14 -9.33 -4.97
C THR A 24 10.72 -9.74 -4.55
N GLY A 25 10.10 -8.97 -3.66
CA GLY A 25 8.78 -9.23 -3.10
C GLY A 25 8.81 -10.27 -1.97
N ARG A 26 9.88 -10.28 -1.16
CA ARG A 26 9.93 -11.06 0.08
C ARG A 26 9.12 -10.35 1.15
N TYR A 27 8.46 -11.12 1.96
CA TYR A 27 7.63 -10.60 3.03
C TYR A 27 7.80 -11.39 4.32
N ASP A 28 7.71 -10.71 5.44
CA ASP A 28 7.60 -11.27 6.78
C ASP A 28 6.70 -10.32 7.59
N ILE A 29 5.40 -10.64 7.61
CA ILE A 29 4.35 -9.76 8.13
C ILE A 29 3.73 -10.43 9.35
N ARG A 30 3.61 -9.69 10.45
CA ARG A 30 2.98 -10.17 11.69
C ARG A 30 2.30 -9.00 12.40
N THR A 31 0.99 -8.89 12.24
CA THR A 31 0.17 -7.88 12.92
C THR A 31 -0.82 -8.48 13.91
N GLY A 32 -1.02 -9.79 13.85
CA GLY A 32 -2.05 -10.48 14.63
C GLY A 32 -3.43 -10.50 13.96
N VAL A 33 -3.61 -9.79 12.84
CA VAL A 33 -4.84 -9.75 12.03
C VAL A 33 -4.62 -10.59 10.77
N GLY A 34 -5.05 -11.84 10.80
CA GLY A 34 -4.66 -12.84 9.78
C GLY A 34 -5.02 -12.48 8.35
N PHE A 35 -6.21 -11.91 8.10
CA PHE A 35 -6.59 -11.47 6.76
C PHE A 35 -5.74 -10.29 6.29
N PHE A 36 -5.45 -9.35 7.18
CA PHE A 36 -4.59 -8.20 6.88
C PHE A 36 -3.15 -8.63 6.59
N ASP A 37 -2.59 -9.55 7.38
CA ASP A 37 -1.26 -10.14 7.11
C ASP A 37 -1.21 -10.72 5.70
N HIS A 38 -2.23 -11.50 5.30
CA HIS A 38 -2.35 -12.04 3.96
C HIS A 38 -2.41 -10.96 2.88
N MET A 39 -3.15 -9.87 3.12
CA MET A 39 -3.21 -8.74 2.17
C MET A 39 -1.86 -8.03 2.03
N MET A 40 -1.13 -7.87 3.12
CA MET A 40 0.21 -7.28 3.11
C MET A 40 1.23 -8.17 2.39
N ASP A 41 1.11 -9.51 2.49
CA ASP A 41 1.90 -10.46 1.71
C ASP A 41 1.66 -10.26 0.21
N GLN A 42 0.39 -10.07 -0.21
CA GLN A 42 0.05 -9.78 -1.60
C GLN A 42 0.65 -8.44 -2.06
N LEU A 43 0.58 -7.41 -1.21
CA LEU A 43 1.17 -6.11 -1.52
C LEU A 43 2.67 -6.22 -1.79
N ALA A 44 3.42 -6.83 -0.87
CA ALA A 44 4.86 -7.01 -1.00
C ALA A 44 5.22 -7.84 -2.25
N ARG A 45 4.57 -8.99 -2.40
CA ARG A 45 4.85 -9.95 -3.48
C ARG A 45 4.63 -9.36 -4.87
N HIS A 46 3.51 -8.67 -5.06
CA HIS A 46 3.14 -8.13 -6.38
C HIS A 46 3.78 -6.77 -6.68
N ALA A 47 4.16 -6.01 -5.66
CA ALA A 47 4.96 -4.79 -5.84
C ALA A 47 6.45 -5.08 -6.09
N LEU A 48 6.94 -6.29 -5.86
CA LEU A 48 8.37 -6.66 -5.80
C LEU A 48 9.16 -5.81 -4.79
N ILE A 49 8.49 -5.34 -3.75
CA ILE A 49 9.10 -4.64 -2.63
C ILE A 49 9.28 -5.64 -1.49
N ASP A 50 10.50 -5.76 -0.95
CA ASP A 50 10.68 -6.58 0.25
C ASP A 50 10.12 -5.79 1.44
N ILE A 51 9.22 -6.42 2.22
CA ILE A 51 8.58 -5.80 3.39
C ILE A 51 8.72 -6.73 4.60
N THR A 52 9.29 -6.21 5.68
CA THR A 52 9.21 -6.81 7.00
C THR A 52 8.38 -5.89 7.88
N LEU A 53 7.30 -6.38 8.48
CA LEU A 53 6.40 -5.59 9.32
C LEU A 53 6.03 -6.37 10.58
N ARG A 54 6.17 -5.72 11.72
CA ARG A 54 5.74 -6.19 13.04
C ARG A 54 4.83 -5.15 13.64
N CYS A 55 3.71 -5.56 14.18
CA CYS A 55 2.81 -4.71 14.92
C CYS A 55 2.27 -5.47 16.14
N GLU A 56 2.41 -4.86 17.31
CA GLU A 56 1.70 -5.25 18.51
C GLU A 56 0.65 -4.16 18.80
N GLY A 57 -0.62 -4.45 18.50
CA GLY A 57 -1.73 -3.53 18.65
C GLY A 57 -2.71 -3.97 19.72
N ASP A 58 -3.63 -3.07 20.06
CA ASP A 58 -4.69 -3.25 21.06
C ASP A 58 -5.90 -4.05 20.50
N LEU A 59 -5.64 -5.22 19.89
CA LEU A 59 -6.63 -6.08 19.23
C LEU A 59 -7.79 -6.52 20.13
N HIS A 60 -7.68 -6.31 21.46
CA HIS A 60 -8.78 -6.53 22.38
C HIS A 60 -9.90 -5.48 22.24
N ILE A 61 -9.62 -4.36 21.59
CA ILE A 61 -10.60 -3.33 21.21
C ILE A 61 -11.21 -3.72 19.86
N ASP A 62 -10.43 -3.64 18.80
CA ASP A 62 -10.71 -4.10 17.44
C ASP A 62 -9.42 -4.09 16.58
N ASP A 63 -9.56 -4.30 15.27
CA ASP A 63 -8.42 -4.32 14.34
C ASP A 63 -8.06 -2.92 13.79
N HIS A 64 -8.84 -1.87 14.09
CA HIS A 64 -8.77 -0.56 13.43
C HIS A 64 -7.41 0.09 13.61
N HIS A 65 -6.97 0.30 14.86
CA HIS A 65 -5.70 0.97 15.14
C HIS A 65 -4.51 0.22 14.53
N THR A 66 -4.53 -1.11 14.59
CA THR A 66 -3.49 -1.96 13.99
C THR A 66 -3.39 -1.73 12.48
N VAL A 67 -4.51 -1.77 11.77
CA VAL A 67 -4.56 -1.66 10.30
C VAL A 67 -4.19 -0.24 9.85
N GLU A 68 -4.77 0.79 10.45
CA GLU A 68 -4.49 2.19 10.14
C GLU A 68 -3.03 2.53 10.41
N ASP A 69 -2.52 2.22 11.60
CA ASP A 69 -1.16 2.56 12.01
C ASP A 69 -0.10 1.82 11.17
N CYS A 70 -0.36 0.59 10.73
CA CYS A 70 0.48 -0.09 9.76
C CYS A 70 0.51 0.65 8.41
N GLY A 71 -0.63 1.19 7.96
CA GLY A 71 -0.71 2.04 6.76
C GLY A 71 0.12 3.32 6.91
N ILE A 72 0.05 3.98 8.07
CA ILE A 72 0.87 5.15 8.41
C ILE A 72 2.36 4.81 8.33
N ALA A 73 2.80 3.79 9.06
CA ALA A 73 4.20 3.40 9.13
C ALA A 73 4.76 2.99 7.77
N LEU A 74 3.99 2.21 6.98
CA LEU A 74 4.39 1.81 5.63
C LEU A 74 4.48 3.02 4.69
N GLY A 75 3.52 3.96 4.74
CA GLY A 75 3.56 5.18 3.95
C GLY A 75 4.81 6.02 4.24
N GLN A 76 5.15 6.18 5.50
CA GLN A 76 6.38 6.86 5.93
C GLN A 76 7.64 6.13 5.44
N ALA A 77 7.66 4.80 5.52
CA ALA A 77 8.79 4.00 5.04
C ALA A 77 8.99 4.13 3.52
N LEU A 78 7.90 4.07 2.75
CA LEU A 78 7.93 4.28 1.29
C LEU A 78 8.46 5.67 0.93
N THR A 79 7.94 6.72 1.57
CA THR A 79 8.41 8.10 1.35
C THR A 79 9.91 8.23 1.64
N ARG A 80 10.36 7.66 2.75
CA ARG A 80 11.78 7.71 3.15
C ARG A 80 12.68 6.94 2.18
N ALA A 81 12.23 5.76 1.72
CA ALA A 81 12.97 4.94 0.76
C ALA A 81 13.03 5.57 -0.64
N LEU A 82 11.99 6.31 -1.06
CA LEU A 82 11.93 7.02 -2.33
C LEU A 82 12.85 8.24 -2.36
N GLY A 83 13.15 8.85 -1.21
CA GLY A 83 13.97 10.04 -1.12
C GLY A 83 13.42 11.21 -1.97
N ASP A 84 14.25 11.78 -2.84
CA ASP A 84 13.88 12.89 -3.72
C ASP A 84 13.12 12.46 -4.99
N LYS A 85 12.83 11.17 -5.12
CA LYS A 85 12.09 10.56 -6.24
C LYS A 85 12.76 10.74 -7.62
N ARG A 86 14.08 10.96 -7.61
CA ARG A 86 14.86 11.13 -8.83
C ARG A 86 14.91 9.83 -9.64
N GLY A 87 14.75 9.94 -10.96
CA GLY A 87 14.90 8.82 -11.88
C GLY A 87 13.82 7.74 -11.83
N ILE A 88 12.72 7.93 -11.09
CA ILE A 88 11.60 6.98 -11.07
C ILE A 88 10.57 7.28 -12.17
N ARG A 89 9.72 6.30 -12.50
CA ARG A 89 8.58 6.49 -13.43
C ARG A 89 7.51 7.42 -12.87
N ARG A 90 7.32 7.43 -11.54
CA ARG A 90 6.39 8.26 -10.79
C ARG A 90 4.93 7.82 -10.87
N TYR A 91 4.44 7.43 -12.04
CA TYR A 91 3.05 7.02 -12.27
C TYR A 91 2.97 5.52 -12.45
N GLY A 92 1.87 4.94 -11.99
CA GLY A 92 1.55 3.55 -12.27
C GLY A 92 0.05 3.34 -12.31
N SER A 93 -0.40 2.44 -13.19
CA SER A 93 -1.80 2.07 -13.30
C SER A 93 -1.95 0.62 -13.71
N PHE A 94 -2.84 -0.10 -13.04
CA PHE A 94 -3.05 -1.50 -13.31
C PHE A 94 -4.53 -1.89 -13.17
N HIS A 95 -5.02 -2.68 -14.13
CA HIS A 95 -6.27 -3.39 -14.04
C HIS A 95 -5.98 -4.83 -13.65
N LEU A 96 -6.53 -5.28 -12.55
CA LEU A 96 -6.28 -6.61 -12.01
C LEU A 96 -7.58 -7.39 -11.94
N ALA A 97 -7.59 -8.55 -12.60
CA ALA A 97 -8.68 -9.51 -12.51
C ALA A 97 -8.31 -10.59 -11.47
N MET A 98 -9.27 -10.91 -10.62
CA MET A 98 -9.22 -12.04 -9.68
C MET A 98 -10.61 -12.69 -9.64
N ASP A 99 -10.74 -13.82 -10.31
CA ASP A 99 -12.00 -14.54 -10.52
C ASP A 99 -13.13 -13.59 -10.98
N ASP A 100 -14.15 -13.35 -10.14
CA ASP A 100 -15.25 -12.44 -10.42
C ASP A 100 -14.89 -10.96 -10.28
N ALA A 101 -13.78 -10.63 -9.61
CA ALA A 101 -13.43 -9.25 -9.34
C ALA A 101 -12.49 -8.67 -10.40
N LEU A 102 -12.80 -7.45 -10.84
CA LEU A 102 -11.91 -6.61 -11.66
C LEU A 102 -11.77 -5.26 -10.98
N VAL A 103 -10.56 -4.92 -10.56
CA VAL A 103 -10.22 -3.66 -9.90
C VAL A 103 -9.22 -2.88 -10.73
N ARG A 104 -9.42 -1.57 -10.84
CA ARG A 104 -8.44 -0.63 -11.38
C ARG A 104 -7.79 0.14 -10.23
N ALA A 105 -6.47 0.25 -10.25
CA ALA A 105 -5.73 1.19 -9.42
C ALA A 105 -4.88 2.11 -10.31
N ALA A 106 -4.80 3.39 -9.94
CA ALA A 106 -3.90 4.37 -10.57
C ALA A 106 -3.32 5.26 -9.49
N LEU A 107 -2.01 5.51 -9.55
CA LEU A 107 -1.35 6.36 -8.56
C LEU A 107 -0.29 7.30 -9.16
N ASP A 108 -0.07 8.39 -8.43
CA ASP A 108 1.00 9.37 -8.67
C ASP A 108 1.78 9.58 -7.36
N LEU A 109 3.08 9.33 -7.39
CA LEU A 109 3.99 9.58 -6.26
C LEU A 109 4.32 11.09 -6.16
N SER A 110 3.27 11.91 -6.17
CA SER A 110 3.34 13.37 -6.31
C SER A 110 3.80 14.13 -5.07
N GLY A 111 3.88 13.49 -3.91
CA GLY A 111 4.05 14.19 -2.63
C GLY A 111 2.76 14.88 -2.13
N ARG A 112 1.65 14.78 -2.86
CA ARG A 112 0.34 15.33 -2.52
C ARG A 112 -0.62 14.19 -2.21
N PRO A 113 -0.95 13.97 -0.94
CA PRO A 113 -1.82 12.87 -0.55
C PRO A 113 -3.26 13.11 -1.01
N PHE A 114 -3.85 12.13 -1.67
CA PHE A 114 -5.26 12.12 -2.02
C PHE A 114 -5.73 10.69 -2.28
N LEU A 115 -6.87 10.30 -1.71
CA LEU A 115 -7.50 9.02 -2.00
C LEU A 115 -8.86 9.22 -2.67
N VAL A 116 -9.05 8.65 -3.85
CA VAL A 116 -10.36 8.41 -4.45
C VAL A 116 -10.69 6.92 -4.31
N TRP A 117 -11.76 6.63 -3.60
CA TRP A 117 -12.14 5.26 -3.26
C TRP A 117 -13.55 4.96 -3.76
N ASN A 118 -13.64 4.18 -4.85
CA ASN A 118 -14.88 3.73 -5.46
C ASN A 118 -14.94 2.20 -5.45
N LEU A 119 -14.77 1.60 -4.26
CA LEU A 119 -14.71 0.14 -4.12
C LEU A 119 -15.64 -0.28 -2.98
N PRO A 120 -16.95 -0.44 -3.29
CA PRO A 120 -17.93 -0.94 -2.33
C PRO A 120 -17.73 -2.44 -2.09
N PHE A 121 -17.96 -2.86 -0.85
CA PHE A 121 -17.99 -4.27 -0.48
C PHE A 121 -19.43 -4.75 -0.30
N PRO A 122 -19.80 -5.92 -0.85
CA PRO A 122 -21.14 -6.48 -0.68
C PRO A 122 -21.42 -7.01 0.75
N THR A 123 -20.36 -7.28 1.53
CA THR A 123 -20.47 -7.76 2.92
C THR A 123 -19.64 -6.88 3.86
N GLU A 124 -20.06 -6.78 5.12
CA GLU A 124 -19.37 -6.00 6.14
C GLU A 124 -18.08 -6.68 6.64
N LYS A 125 -17.98 -8.01 6.48
CA LYS A 125 -16.83 -8.79 6.97
C LYS A 125 -16.33 -9.82 5.94
N ILE A 126 -15.02 -10.08 6.03
CA ILE A 126 -14.33 -11.21 5.41
C ILE A 126 -13.74 -12.04 6.55
N GLY A 127 -14.37 -13.16 6.90
CA GLY A 127 -14.07 -13.85 8.15
C GLY A 127 -14.37 -12.94 9.36
N SER A 128 -13.38 -12.66 10.18
CA SER A 128 -13.47 -11.70 11.30
C SER A 128 -13.09 -10.27 10.93
N PHE A 129 -12.49 -10.05 9.76
CA PHE A 129 -11.96 -8.75 9.32
C PHE A 129 -13.06 -7.85 8.77
N ASP A 130 -13.16 -6.62 9.26
CA ASP A 130 -14.11 -5.61 8.78
C ASP A 130 -13.65 -5.02 7.44
N THR A 131 -14.53 -5.06 6.43
CA THR A 131 -14.20 -4.62 5.06
C THR A 131 -13.89 -3.13 4.95
N GLU A 132 -14.45 -2.30 5.86
CA GLU A 132 -14.14 -0.87 5.93
C GLU A 132 -12.66 -0.59 6.18
N LEU A 133 -11.96 -1.48 6.87
CA LEU A 133 -10.52 -1.34 7.20
C LEU A 133 -9.63 -1.38 5.96
N VAL A 134 -10.09 -1.95 4.86
CA VAL A 134 -9.36 -1.90 3.58
C VAL A 134 -9.18 -0.44 3.13
N ARG A 135 -10.25 0.35 3.21
CA ARG A 135 -10.20 1.77 2.88
C ARG A 135 -9.30 2.54 3.86
N GLU A 136 -9.43 2.27 5.16
CA GLU A 136 -8.64 2.96 6.19
C GLU A 136 -7.13 2.71 6.01
N PHE A 137 -6.74 1.48 5.70
CA PHE A 137 -5.35 1.17 5.34
C PHE A 137 -4.84 2.01 4.17
N PHE A 138 -5.59 2.05 3.04
CA PHE A 138 -5.17 2.79 1.87
C PHE A 138 -5.24 4.31 2.06
N GLN A 139 -6.15 4.81 2.90
CA GLN A 139 -6.20 6.22 3.30
C GLN A 139 -4.93 6.61 4.06
N ALA A 140 -4.55 5.80 5.07
CA ALA A 140 -3.34 6.03 5.85
C ALA A 140 -2.08 5.94 4.98
N LEU A 141 -1.99 4.90 4.14
CA LEU A 141 -0.89 4.71 3.18
C LEU A 141 -0.74 5.91 2.22
N ALA A 142 -1.83 6.35 1.60
CA ALA A 142 -1.83 7.47 0.67
C ALA A 142 -1.43 8.78 1.37
N THR A 143 -1.98 9.03 2.57
CA THR A 143 -1.71 10.23 3.35
C THR A 143 -0.23 10.33 3.74
N HIS A 144 0.32 9.29 4.33
CA HIS A 144 1.68 9.29 4.86
C HIS A 144 2.75 8.91 3.81
N GLY A 145 2.33 8.31 2.70
CA GLY A 145 3.17 8.08 1.51
C GLY A 145 3.25 9.27 0.56
N GLY A 146 2.44 10.32 0.77
CA GLY A 146 2.33 11.44 -0.15
C GLY A 146 1.87 11.00 -1.55
N ILE A 147 0.91 10.05 -1.60
CA ILE A 147 0.45 9.38 -2.82
C ILE A 147 -0.93 9.91 -3.19
N THR A 148 -1.10 10.33 -4.44
CA THR A 148 -2.42 10.43 -5.04
C THR A 148 -2.81 9.04 -5.53
N LEU A 149 -3.86 8.45 -4.96
CA LEU A 149 -4.29 7.08 -5.24
C LEU A 149 -5.77 7.03 -5.61
N HIS A 150 -6.09 6.40 -6.71
CA HIS A 150 -7.45 6.10 -7.16
C HIS A 150 -7.64 4.59 -7.22
N VAL A 151 -8.71 4.09 -6.60
CA VAL A 151 -9.08 2.67 -6.62
C VAL A 151 -10.54 2.54 -6.97
N ASP A 152 -10.84 1.81 -8.04
CA ASP A 152 -12.20 1.63 -8.55
C ASP A 152 -12.51 0.14 -8.72
N LEU A 153 -13.64 -0.31 -8.19
CA LEU A 153 -14.25 -1.59 -8.52
C LEU A 153 -14.97 -1.45 -9.86
N ILE A 154 -14.52 -2.20 -10.85
CA ILE A 154 -15.18 -2.25 -12.17
C ILE A 154 -16.25 -3.35 -12.15
N HIS A 155 -15.92 -4.49 -11.54
CA HIS A 155 -16.80 -5.63 -11.39
C HIS A 155 -16.38 -6.49 -10.21
N GLY A 156 -17.32 -7.16 -9.53
CA GLY A 156 -17.04 -8.10 -8.44
C GLY A 156 -18.22 -8.25 -7.49
N VAL A 157 -18.37 -9.44 -6.92
CA VAL A 157 -19.45 -9.78 -5.96
C VAL A 157 -18.93 -10.49 -4.71
N ASN A 158 -17.68 -10.99 -4.73
CA ASN A 158 -17.05 -11.62 -3.57
C ASN A 158 -16.13 -10.62 -2.86
N SER A 159 -16.42 -10.27 -1.60
CA SER A 159 -15.66 -9.27 -0.84
C SER A 159 -14.18 -9.64 -0.66
N HIS A 160 -13.84 -10.93 -0.50
CA HIS A 160 -12.45 -11.38 -0.42
C HIS A 160 -11.71 -11.10 -1.75
N HIS A 161 -12.31 -11.51 -2.88
CA HIS A 161 -11.71 -11.29 -4.19
C HIS A 161 -11.57 -9.79 -4.51
N ILE A 162 -12.55 -8.97 -4.13
CA ILE A 162 -12.50 -7.51 -4.29
C ILE A 162 -11.34 -6.91 -3.49
N ALA A 163 -11.21 -7.27 -2.20
CA ALA A 163 -10.14 -6.77 -1.34
C ALA A 163 -8.76 -7.19 -1.86
N GLU A 164 -8.57 -8.47 -2.15
CA GLU A 164 -7.29 -8.98 -2.64
C GLU A 164 -6.94 -8.41 -4.02
N ALA A 165 -7.92 -8.25 -4.92
CA ALA A 165 -7.72 -7.58 -6.20
C ALA A 165 -7.29 -6.12 -6.02
N ALA A 166 -7.83 -5.40 -5.03
CA ALA A 166 -7.42 -4.03 -4.72
C ALA A 166 -5.96 -3.96 -4.25
N PHE A 167 -5.56 -4.81 -3.30
CA PHE A 167 -4.17 -4.87 -2.83
C PHE A 167 -3.19 -5.22 -3.96
N LYS A 168 -3.53 -6.19 -4.79
CA LYS A 168 -2.70 -6.57 -5.95
C LYS A 168 -2.65 -5.48 -7.03
N ALA A 169 -3.78 -4.81 -7.32
CA ALA A 169 -3.82 -3.72 -8.30
C ALA A 169 -2.95 -2.54 -7.85
N VAL A 170 -3.08 -2.13 -6.57
CA VAL A 170 -2.22 -1.09 -5.99
C VAL A 170 -0.75 -1.51 -5.98
N ALA A 171 -0.46 -2.76 -5.59
CA ALA A 171 0.90 -3.30 -5.61
C ALA A 171 1.54 -3.21 -7.01
N ARG A 172 0.80 -3.61 -8.05
CA ARG A 172 1.30 -3.55 -9.44
C ARG A 172 1.47 -2.11 -9.93
N SER A 173 0.57 -1.21 -9.56
CA SER A 173 0.69 0.22 -9.86
C SER A 173 1.88 0.85 -9.13
N LEU A 174 2.08 0.48 -7.85
CA LEU A 174 3.22 0.94 -7.06
C LEU A 174 4.55 0.45 -7.63
N ARG A 175 4.61 -0.84 -8.02
CA ARG A 175 5.78 -1.41 -8.70
C ARG A 175 6.18 -0.58 -9.92
N GLU A 176 5.22 -0.30 -10.80
CA GLU A 176 5.48 0.51 -11.99
C GLU A 176 6.00 1.91 -11.62
N ALA A 177 5.35 2.57 -10.65
CA ALA A 177 5.68 3.94 -10.27
C ALA A 177 7.07 4.10 -9.63
N VAL A 178 7.51 3.10 -8.84
CA VAL A 178 8.82 3.14 -8.17
C VAL A 178 9.98 2.67 -9.06
N GLU A 179 9.69 1.98 -10.18
CA GLU A 179 10.73 1.50 -11.08
C GLU A 179 11.58 2.66 -11.65
N PRO A 180 12.91 2.48 -11.74
CA PRO A 180 13.75 3.43 -12.44
C PRO A 180 13.32 3.59 -13.91
N ASP A 181 13.26 4.83 -14.38
CA ASP A 181 13.08 5.14 -15.80
C ASP A 181 14.44 5.29 -16.48
N PRO A 182 14.87 4.33 -17.32
CA PRO A 182 16.22 4.36 -17.93
C PRO A 182 16.43 5.57 -18.85
N ARG A 183 15.35 6.25 -19.27
CA ARG A 183 15.41 7.45 -20.10
C ARG A 183 15.53 8.75 -19.28
N ARG A 184 15.42 8.68 -17.95
CA ARG A 184 15.40 9.82 -17.03
C ARG A 184 16.28 9.62 -15.80
N ALA A 185 17.37 8.87 -15.94
CA ALA A 185 18.17 8.36 -14.83
C ALA A 185 18.47 9.36 -13.69
N ASP A 186 18.63 10.66 -13.98
CA ASP A 186 19.00 11.68 -13.01
C ASP A 186 18.00 12.85 -12.90
N ALA A 187 16.86 12.77 -13.55
CA ALA A 187 15.86 13.83 -13.54
C ALA A 187 14.77 13.58 -12.50
N ILE A 188 14.34 14.63 -11.81
CA ILE A 188 13.07 14.60 -11.05
C ILE A 188 11.93 14.59 -12.09
N PRO A 189 10.98 13.63 -12.03
CA PRO A 189 9.92 13.50 -13.02
C PRO A 189 8.81 14.55 -12.83
N SER A 190 9.18 15.82 -12.89
CA SER A 190 8.31 16.97 -12.69
C SER A 190 8.80 18.16 -13.50
N THR A 191 7.88 18.85 -14.20
CA THR A 191 8.18 20.11 -14.88
C THR A 191 8.51 21.25 -13.91
N LYS A 192 8.18 21.08 -12.62
CA LYS A 192 8.50 22.06 -11.55
C LYS A 192 9.91 21.86 -10.98
N GLY A 193 10.61 20.76 -11.36
CA GLY A 193 11.93 20.43 -10.81
C GLY A 193 11.92 19.93 -9.35
N MET A 194 10.73 19.69 -8.79
CA MET A 194 10.52 19.15 -7.42
C MET A 194 9.22 18.33 -7.34
N LEU A 195 9.14 17.43 -6.34
CA LEU A 195 7.97 16.63 -5.96
C LEU A 195 7.78 16.66 -4.45
#